data_aff97f41678b3c88bd1bcb4cdc3f3175
#
_entry.id   aff97f41678b3c88bd1bcb4cdc3f3175
#
_cell.length_a   1.000
_cell.length_b   1.000
_cell.length_c   1.000
_cell.angle_alpha   90.00
_cell.angle_beta   90.00
_cell.angle_gamma   90.00
#
_symmetry.space_group_name_H-M   'P 1'
#
loop_
_entity.id
_entity.type
_entity.pdbx_description
1 polymer ?
#
loop_
_entity_poly.entity_id
_entity_poly.type
_entity_poly.pdbx_seq_one_letter_code
_entity_poly.pdbx_strand_id
1 'polypeptide(L)'
;LSDEISNFSLIGNIDRGKFNKIVSKGEFKNGKYLDISLKVDKISKKKILEIYSDLPKPLLSNYKFFDGIIGGQLLLLSSYDSKNSNTNLIIENFKVKDAPGLVKLLSLADFGGMVDALSGDGLSFEKLEMIMEKNDKVLNLKELYAIGPSISILMEGYVETETGLVSLRGTMVPAKTLNKFLSKLPIVGDILIPKEIGEGLFGISF
;
A
#
# COMPACT_ATOMS: atom_id res chain seq x y z
N LEU A 1 16.34 -8.59 -2.45
CA LEU A 1 16.90 -7.31 -2.99
C LEU A 1 18.22 -7.53 -3.74
N SER A 2 19.05 -8.49 -3.34
CA SER A 2 20.46 -8.61 -3.78
C SER A 2 20.64 -8.81 -5.28
N ASP A 3 19.76 -9.52 -5.96
CA ASP A 3 19.95 -9.87 -7.38
C ASP A 3 19.48 -8.77 -8.34
N GLU A 4 18.78 -7.76 -7.84
CA GLU A 4 18.19 -6.69 -8.65
C GLU A 4 18.92 -5.35 -8.49
N ILE A 5 19.65 -5.15 -7.39
CA ILE A 5 20.39 -3.91 -7.12
C ILE A 5 21.81 -4.04 -7.70
N SER A 6 22.19 -3.12 -8.58
CA SER A 6 23.51 -3.07 -9.19
C SER A 6 24.51 -2.25 -8.39
N ASN A 7 24.07 -1.16 -7.83
CA ASN A 7 24.86 -0.27 -6.99
C ASN A 7 24.11 0.04 -5.70
N PHE A 8 24.80 -0.06 -4.56
CA PHE A 8 24.21 0.28 -3.27
C PHE A 8 25.24 0.92 -2.37
N SER A 9 24.92 2.07 -1.83
CA SER A 9 25.71 2.77 -0.81
C SER A 9 24.85 3.05 0.42
N LEU A 10 25.42 2.86 1.60
CA LEU A 10 24.77 3.16 2.85
C LEU A 10 25.75 3.85 3.79
N ILE A 11 25.35 4.98 4.34
CA ILE A 11 26.04 5.69 5.40
C ILE A 11 25.11 5.73 6.60
N GLY A 12 25.58 5.27 7.73
CA GLY A 12 24.76 5.21 8.94
C GLY A 12 25.54 5.56 10.20
N ASN A 13 24.79 5.92 11.24
CA ASN A 13 25.31 6.09 12.59
C ASN A 13 24.60 5.08 13.50
N ILE A 14 25.40 4.38 14.30
CA ILE A 14 24.92 3.37 15.23
C ILE A 14 25.20 3.87 16.67
N ASP A 15 24.15 3.84 17.50
CA ASP A 15 24.24 4.06 18.92
C ASP A 15 23.64 2.88 19.66
N ARG A 16 24.40 2.29 20.61
CA ARG A 16 24.00 1.11 21.40
C ARG A 16 23.47 -0.04 20.55
N GLY A 17 24.16 -0.32 19.43
CA GLY A 17 23.80 -1.41 18.51
C GLY A 17 22.60 -1.18 17.64
N LYS A 18 22.03 0.03 17.63
CA LYS A 18 20.86 0.39 16.80
C LYS A 18 21.18 1.57 15.90
N PHE A 19 20.75 1.51 14.65
CA PHE A 19 20.82 2.66 13.76
C PHE A 19 19.95 3.79 14.30
N ASN A 20 20.53 5.00 14.38
CA ASN A 20 19.83 6.24 14.67
C ASN A 20 19.81 7.19 13.46
N LYS A 21 20.66 6.95 12.46
CA LYS A 21 20.65 7.63 11.17
C LYS A 21 21.09 6.65 10.10
N ILE A 22 20.38 6.67 8.97
CA ILE A 22 20.75 5.99 7.73
C ILE A 22 20.49 6.97 6.59
N VAL A 23 21.40 7.01 5.64
CA VAL A 23 21.18 7.58 4.30
C VAL A 23 21.73 6.55 3.34
N SER A 24 20.90 6.03 2.47
CA SER A 24 21.32 5.08 1.46
C SER A 24 20.78 5.45 0.09
N LYS A 25 21.53 5.05 -0.93
CA LYS A 25 21.14 5.13 -2.32
C LYS A 25 21.41 3.81 -2.98
N GLY A 26 20.46 3.34 -3.77
CA GLY A 26 20.57 2.15 -4.57
C GLY A 26 20.19 2.42 -6.02
N GLU A 27 20.73 1.63 -6.93
CA GLU A 27 20.39 1.64 -8.32
C GLU A 27 20.08 0.21 -8.76
N PHE A 28 18.92 0.02 -9.38
CA PHE A 28 18.55 -1.25 -10.00
C PHE A 28 19.21 -1.39 -11.38
N LYS A 29 19.35 -2.61 -11.87
CA LYS A 29 20.01 -2.92 -13.16
C LYS A 29 19.43 -2.15 -14.36
N ASN A 30 18.22 -1.67 -14.27
CA ASN A 30 17.54 -0.89 -15.33
C ASN A 30 17.62 0.62 -15.14
N GLY A 31 18.54 1.11 -14.29
CA GLY A 31 18.74 2.54 -14.02
C GLY A 31 17.66 3.18 -13.13
N LYS A 32 16.84 2.38 -12.46
CA LYS A 32 15.84 2.84 -11.50
C LYS A 32 16.43 2.97 -10.11
N TYR A 33 15.87 3.86 -9.29
CA TYR A 33 16.45 4.24 -8.01
C TYR A 33 15.74 3.63 -6.81
N LEU A 34 16.53 3.51 -5.72
CA LEU A 34 16.09 3.19 -4.37
C LEU A 34 16.79 4.14 -3.41
N ASP A 35 16.02 4.92 -2.66
CA ASP A 35 16.50 5.75 -1.58
C ASP A 35 15.89 5.31 -0.25
N ILE A 36 16.73 5.16 0.78
CA ILE A 36 16.27 4.85 2.14
C ILE A 36 16.90 5.85 3.10
N SER A 37 16.09 6.53 3.87
CA SER A 37 16.54 7.38 4.96
C SER A 37 15.93 6.99 6.30
N LEU A 38 16.72 7.07 7.36
CA LEU A 38 16.29 6.90 8.73
C LEU A 38 16.88 8.04 9.56
N LYS A 39 16.06 8.64 10.37
CA LYS A 39 16.49 9.66 11.36
C LYS A 39 15.68 9.52 12.65
N VAL A 40 16.26 9.99 13.75
CA VAL A 40 15.52 10.15 15.03
C VAL A 40 15.01 11.56 15.12
N ASP A 41 13.72 11.73 15.29
CA ASP A 41 13.11 13.02 15.59
C ASP A 41 13.56 13.53 16.96
N LYS A 42 14.02 14.76 17.02
CA LYS A 42 14.61 15.33 18.23
C LYS A 42 13.59 15.58 19.34
N ILE A 43 12.35 15.82 18.98
CA ILE A 43 11.26 16.16 19.91
C ILE A 43 10.57 14.89 20.39
N SER A 44 9.99 14.12 19.48
CA SER A 44 9.21 12.91 19.80
C SER A 44 10.08 11.70 20.15
N LYS A 45 11.40 11.74 19.84
CA LYS A 45 12.35 10.62 19.96
C LYS A 45 11.98 9.40 19.10
N LYS A 46 10.96 9.48 18.26
CA LYS A 46 10.59 8.43 17.33
C LYS A 46 11.57 8.35 16.17
N LYS A 47 11.70 7.18 15.60
CA LYS A 47 12.44 6.98 14.36
C LYS A 47 11.51 7.31 13.19
N ILE A 48 12.01 8.06 12.23
CA ILE A 48 11.34 8.38 10.98
C ILE A 48 12.09 7.66 9.87
N LEU A 49 11.40 6.72 9.23
CA LEU A 49 11.88 5.98 8.07
C LEU A 49 11.16 6.49 6.84
N GLU A 50 11.94 6.78 5.81
CA GLU A 50 11.45 7.12 4.49
C GLU A 50 12.11 6.21 3.46
N ILE A 51 11.31 5.60 2.59
CA ILE A 51 11.77 4.75 1.50
C ILE A 51 11.10 5.22 0.22
N TYR A 52 11.89 5.56 -0.76
CA TYR A 52 11.45 5.79 -2.13
C TYR A 52 12.03 4.70 -3.04
N SER A 53 11.24 4.19 -3.96
CA SER A 53 11.69 3.21 -4.96
C SER A 53 10.93 3.35 -6.27
N ASP A 54 11.66 3.35 -7.37
CA ASP A 54 11.10 3.24 -8.72
C ASP A 54 10.63 1.80 -9.06
N LEU A 55 10.87 0.84 -8.16
CA LEU A 55 10.41 -0.55 -8.27
C LEU A 55 9.83 -1.01 -6.93
N PRO A 56 8.50 -1.03 -6.77
CA PRO A 56 7.84 -1.54 -5.57
C PRO A 56 8.10 -3.02 -5.31
N LYS A 57 8.07 -3.84 -6.36
CA LYS A 57 8.12 -5.30 -6.27
C LYS A 57 9.25 -5.87 -5.41
N PRO A 58 10.54 -5.44 -5.53
CA PRO A 58 11.62 -5.98 -4.70
C PRO A 58 11.45 -5.72 -3.21
N LEU A 59 10.77 -4.64 -2.83
CA LEU A 59 10.52 -4.26 -1.44
C LEU A 59 9.31 -4.99 -0.85
N LEU A 60 8.34 -5.32 -1.68
CA LEU A 60 7.03 -5.85 -1.27
C LEU A 60 6.90 -7.37 -1.47
N SER A 61 7.87 -8.03 -2.11
CA SER A 61 7.82 -9.45 -2.48
C SER A 61 7.62 -10.44 -1.32
N ASN A 62 7.93 -10.04 -0.10
CA ASN A 62 7.71 -10.85 1.10
C ASN A 62 6.28 -10.75 1.65
N TYR A 63 5.46 -9.87 1.10
CA TYR A 63 4.10 -9.62 1.57
C TYR A 63 3.10 -10.11 0.53
N LYS A 64 2.43 -11.23 0.80
CA LYS A 64 1.46 -11.87 -0.12
C LYS A 64 0.35 -10.95 -0.61
N PHE A 65 0.00 -9.94 0.17
CA PHE A 65 -1.01 -8.93 -0.22
C PHE A 65 -0.61 -8.17 -1.50
N PHE A 66 0.70 -8.01 -1.72
CA PHE A 66 1.25 -7.29 -2.87
C PHE A 66 1.72 -8.21 -4.00
N ASP A 67 1.38 -9.50 -3.93
CA ASP A 67 1.68 -10.42 -5.02
C ASP A 67 1.03 -9.92 -6.33
N GLY A 68 1.79 -10.01 -7.41
CA GLY A 68 1.32 -9.60 -8.72
C GLY A 68 1.54 -8.13 -9.07
N ILE A 69 2.14 -7.31 -8.19
CA ILE A 69 2.50 -5.92 -8.54
C ILE A 69 3.57 -5.88 -9.63
N ILE A 70 3.31 -5.08 -10.67
CA ILE A 70 4.20 -4.85 -11.81
C ILE A 70 4.32 -3.34 -12.05
N GLY A 71 5.58 -2.87 -12.13
CA GLY A 71 5.87 -1.44 -12.33
C GLY A 71 5.53 -0.59 -11.12
N GLY A 72 5.35 0.70 -11.36
CA GLY A 72 5.01 1.70 -10.35
C GLY A 72 6.20 2.33 -9.65
N GLN A 73 5.87 3.28 -8.77
CA GLN A 73 6.78 3.96 -7.86
C GLN A 73 6.23 3.83 -6.44
N LEU A 74 7.10 3.67 -5.46
CA LEU A 74 6.73 3.48 -4.07
C LEU A 74 7.31 4.60 -3.20
N LEU A 75 6.48 5.16 -2.33
CA LEU A 75 6.90 5.99 -1.20
C LEU A 75 6.34 5.39 0.09
N LEU A 76 7.22 5.11 1.05
CA LEU A 76 6.85 4.69 2.40
C LEU A 76 7.39 5.69 3.40
N LEU A 77 6.50 6.22 4.23
CA LEU A 77 6.80 7.10 5.34
C LEU A 77 6.36 6.42 6.63
N SER A 78 7.28 6.20 7.56
CA SER A 78 6.95 5.55 8.84
C SER A 78 7.57 6.29 10.01
N SER A 79 6.77 6.59 11.01
CA SER A 79 7.21 7.10 12.31
C SER A 79 6.97 6.02 13.36
N TYR A 80 8.01 5.55 14.04
CA TYR A 80 7.89 4.42 14.95
C TYR A 80 8.79 4.49 16.17
N ASP A 81 8.40 3.78 17.20
CA ASP A 81 9.19 3.50 18.40
C ASP A 81 9.24 1.97 18.65
N SER A 82 9.49 1.54 19.89
CA SER A 82 9.60 0.12 20.23
C SER A 82 8.26 -0.63 20.16
N LYS A 83 7.13 0.04 20.28
CA LYS A 83 5.79 -0.57 20.38
C LYS A 83 4.83 -0.10 19.31
N ASN A 84 4.97 1.13 18.86
CA ASN A 84 4.00 1.79 18.01
C ASN A 84 4.63 2.21 16.69
N SER A 85 3.86 2.15 15.62
CA SER A 85 4.23 2.76 14.35
C SER A 85 3.02 3.39 13.67
N ASN A 86 3.30 4.48 12.97
CA ASN A 86 2.39 5.12 12.03
C ASN A 86 3.06 5.10 10.67
N THR A 87 2.43 4.44 9.70
CA THR A 87 3.04 4.21 8.38
C THR A 87 2.06 4.60 7.29
N ASN A 88 2.52 5.41 6.36
CA ASN A 88 1.85 5.69 5.10
C ASN A 88 2.65 5.06 3.96
N LEU A 89 1.99 4.24 3.14
CA LEU A 89 2.53 3.63 1.94
C LEU A 89 1.73 4.14 0.74
N ILE A 90 2.45 4.69 -0.23
CA ILE A 90 1.89 5.15 -1.50
C ILE A 90 2.56 4.36 -2.62
N ILE A 91 1.76 3.85 -3.57
CA ILE A 91 2.25 3.24 -4.80
C ILE A 91 1.51 3.90 -5.96
N GLU A 92 2.25 4.39 -6.95
CA GLU A 92 1.67 5.08 -8.11
C GLU A 92 2.00 4.36 -9.42
N ASN A 93 1.09 4.46 -10.40
CA ASN A 93 1.29 4.00 -11.78
C ASN A 93 1.72 2.53 -11.90
N PHE A 94 0.99 1.64 -11.30
CA PHE A 94 1.29 0.20 -11.25
C PHE A 94 0.18 -0.64 -11.88
N LYS A 95 0.50 -1.90 -12.15
CA LYS A 95 -0.46 -2.95 -12.51
C LYS A 95 -0.45 -4.05 -11.47
N VAL A 96 -1.57 -4.74 -11.37
CA VAL A 96 -1.69 -5.99 -10.60
C VAL A 96 -2.08 -7.10 -11.55
N LYS A 97 -1.31 -8.18 -11.57
CA LYS A 97 -1.54 -9.36 -12.40
C LYS A 97 -1.39 -10.63 -11.54
N ASP A 98 -2.21 -11.64 -11.85
CA ASP A 98 -2.13 -12.95 -11.20
C ASP A 98 -2.16 -12.90 -9.67
N ALA A 99 -2.94 -11.96 -9.09
CA ALA A 99 -3.07 -11.79 -7.65
C ALA A 99 -4.22 -12.64 -7.08
N PRO A 100 -3.95 -13.82 -6.46
CA PRO A 100 -5.01 -14.75 -6.06
C PRO A 100 -6.02 -14.17 -5.08
N GLY A 101 -5.57 -13.28 -4.17
CA GLY A 101 -6.44 -12.57 -3.25
C GLY A 101 -7.44 -11.66 -3.96
N LEU A 102 -6.98 -10.89 -4.95
CA LEU A 102 -7.84 -10.00 -5.72
C LEU A 102 -8.76 -10.80 -6.67
N VAL A 103 -8.27 -11.89 -7.27
CA VAL A 103 -9.11 -12.83 -8.05
C VAL A 103 -10.30 -13.31 -7.22
N LYS A 104 -10.03 -13.75 -6.00
CA LYS A 104 -11.09 -14.24 -5.10
C LYS A 104 -12.09 -13.15 -4.75
N LEU A 105 -11.65 -11.94 -4.46
CA LEU A 105 -12.52 -10.81 -4.15
C LEU A 105 -13.39 -10.43 -5.36
N LEU A 106 -12.81 -10.33 -6.56
CA LEU A 106 -13.54 -10.00 -7.78
C LEU A 106 -14.56 -11.08 -8.14
N SER A 107 -14.23 -12.36 -7.92
CA SER A 107 -15.16 -13.47 -8.15
C SER A 107 -16.37 -13.45 -7.20
N LEU A 108 -16.14 -13.10 -5.92
CA LEU A 108 -17.23 -12.95 -4.93
C LEU A 108 -18.16 -11.78 -5.26
N ALA A 109 -17.66 -10.75 -5.93
CA ALA A 109 -18.41 -9.58 -6.35
C ALA A 109 -19.09 -9.73 -7.74
N ASP A 110 -18.99 -10.91 -8.36
CA ASP A 110 -19.48 -11.19 -9.71
C ASP A 110 -18.84 -10.29 -10.81
N PHE A 111 -17.58 -9.94 -10.63
CA PHE A 111 -16.79 -9.16 -11.59
C PHE A 111 -15.96 -10.06 -12.53
N GLY A 112 -16.58 -11.09 -13.13
CA GLY A 112 -15.90 -12.09 -13.95
C GLY A 112 -15.02 -11.51 -15.05
N GLY A 113 -15.49 -10.50 -15.78
CA GLY A 113 -14.69 -9.83 -16.83
C GLY A 113 -13.42 -9.14 -16.29
N MET A 114 -13.38 -8.73 -15.01
CA MET A 114 -12.17 -8.19 -14.37
C MET A 114 -11.23 -9.29 -13.92
N VAL A 115 -11.75 -10.47 -13.59
CA VAL A 115 -10.93 -11.66 -13.30
C VAL A 115 -10.14 -12.07 -14.54
N ASP A 116 -10.80 -12.07 -15.72
CA ASP A 116 -10.12 -12.36 -16.99
C ASP A 116 -9.04 -11.30 -17.30
N ALA A 117 -9.35 -10.02 -17.11
CA ALA A 117 -8.38 -8.95 -17.30
C ALA A 117 -7.19 -9.08 -16.33
N LEU A 118 -7.43 -9.45 -15.07
CA LEU A 118 -6.38 -9.63 -14.04
C LEU A 118 -5.43 -10.77 -14.40
N SER A 119 -5.96 -11.87 -14.96
CA SER A 119 -5.18 -13.03 -15.43
C SER A 119 -4.49 -12.78 -16.78
N GLY A 120 -5.02 -11.88 -17.61
CA GLY A 120 -4.47 -11.49 -18.90
C GLY A 120 -3.42 -10.39 -18.80
N ASP A 121 -3.80 -9.16 -19.12
CA ASP A 121 -2.91 -7.99 -19.15
C ASP A 121 -2.68 -7.35 -17.78
N GLY A 122 -3.43 -7.76 -16.78
CA GLY A 122 -3.46 -7.17 -15.44
C GLY A 122 -4.41 -5.97 -15.34
N LEU A 123 -4.73 -5.59 -14.12
CA LEU A 123 -5.51 -4.39 -13.80
C LEU A 123 -4.57 -3.23 -13.49
N SER A 124 -4.78 -2.11 -14.16
CA SER A 124 -4.00 -0.88 -13.94
C SER A 124 -4.58 -0.08 -12.77
N PHE A 125 -3.68 0.50 -11.98
CA PHE A 125 -4.00 1.43 -10.92
C PHE A 125 -3.14 2.69 -11.06
N GLU A 126 -3.77 3.83 -10.86
CA GLU A 126 -3.10 5.13 -10.84
C GLU A 126 -2.43 5.36 -9.50
N LYS A 127 -3.12 5.01 -8.42
CA LYS A 127 -2.65 5.21 -7.04
C LYS A 127 -3.20 4.13 -6.11
N LEU A 128 -2.36 3.67 -5.19
CA LEU A 128 -2.72 3.01 -3.94
C LEU A 128 -2.15 3.84 -2.80
N GLU A 129 -2.95 4.12 -1.79
CA GLU A 129 -2.49 4.68 -0.53
C GLU A 129 -3.01 3.83 0.63
N MET A 130 -2.13 3.57 1.60
CA MET A 130 -2.42 2.72 2.74
C MET A 130 -1.90 3.37 4.01
N ILE A 131 -2.79 3.64 4.96
CA ILE A 131 -2.48 4.20 6.28
C ILE A 131 -2.58 3.10 7.32
N MET A 132 -1.47 2.81 7.98
CA MET A 132 -1.36 1.74 8.97
C MET A 132 -0.88 2.29 10.30
N GLU A 133 -1.53 1.83 11.38
CA GLU A 133 -1.10 2.09 12.75
C GLU A 133 -0.85 0.76 13.46
N LYS A 134 0.36 0.56 13.95
CA LYS A 134 0.66 -0.57 14.82
C LYS A 134 0.69 -0.11 16.27
N ASN A 135 -0.06 -0.79 17.12
CA ASN A 135 -0.07 -0.62 18.55
C ASN A 135 0.24 -1.97 19.20
N ASP A 136 1.48 -2.15 19.69
CA ASP A 136 1.99 -3.38 20.29
C ASP A 136 1.72 -4.62 19.40
N LYS A 137 0.59 -5.29 19.57
CA LYS A 137 0.23 -6.57 18.92
C LYS A 137 -0.79 -6.43 17.79
N VAL A 138 -1.38 -5.27 17.61
CA VAL A 138 -2.41 -5.03 16.60
C VAL A 138 -1.89 -4.08 15.56
N LEU A 139 -1.96 -4.51 14.28
CA LEU A 139 -1.75 -3.67 13.11
C LEU A 139 -3.12 -3.25 12.58
N ASN A 140 -3.49 -2.00 12.78
CA ASN A 140 -4.70 -1.42 12.24
C ASN A 140 -4.43 -0.88 10.84
N LEU A 141 -5.17 -1.36 9.87
CA LEU A 141 -5.33 -0.75 8.56
C LEU A 141 -6.43 0.30 8.68
N LYS A 142 -6.04 1.56 8.88
CA LYS A 142 -7.01 2.66 9.05
C LYS A 142 -7.73 2.95 7.76
N GLU A 143 -6.98 2.90 6.67
CA GLU A 143 -7.47 3.17 5.35
C GLU A 143 -6.53 2.53 4.32
N LEU A 144 -7.11 1.88 3.34
CA LEU A 144 -6.47 1.54 2.08
C LEU A 144 -7.44 1.97 0.99
N TYR A 145 -6.97 2.81 0.07
CA TYR A 145 -7.68 3.01 -1.18
C TYR A 145 -6.75 2.76 -2.37
N ALA A 146 -7.31 2.14 -3.39
CA ALA A 146 -6.65 1.96 -4.67
C ALA A 146 -7.57 2.45 -5.78
N ILE A 147 -7.07 3.33 -6.64
CA ILE A 147 -7.82 3.96 -7.73
C ILE A 147 -7.24 3.50 -9.04
N GLY A 148 -8.11 2.95 -9.90
CA GLY A 148 -7.76 2.55 -11.25
C GLY A 148 -8.85 2.85 -12.27
N PRO A 149 -8.53 2.81 -13.57
CA PRO A 149 -9.48 3.12 -14.64
C PRO A 149 -10.61 2.08 -14.76
N SER A 150 -10.43 0.88 -14.22
CA SER A 150 -11.44 -0.18 -14.27
C SER A 150 -12.16 -0.38 -12.95
N ILE A 151 -11.48 -0.15 -11.83
CA ILE A 151 -11.99 -0.42 -10.49
C ILE A 151 -11.31 0.48 -9.47
N SER A 152 -12.05 0.86 -8.43
CA SER A 152 -11.51 1.44 -7.22
C SER A 152 -11.85 0.58 -6.01
N ILE A 153 -10.94 0.51 -5.05
CA ILE A 153 -11.03 -0.33 -3.86
C ILE A 153 -10.82 0.55 -2.64
N LEU A 154 -11.68 0.39 -1.65
CA LEU A 154 -11.52 0.97 -0.32
C LEU A 154 -11.57 -0.14 0.71
N MET A 155 -10.64 -0.17 1.64
CA MET A 155 -10.56 -1.19 2.69
C MET A 155 -10.09 -0.59 4.01
N GLU A 156 -10.53 -1.18 5.11
CA GLU A 156 -10.06 -0.93 6.47
C GLU A 156 -10.12 -2.21 7.30
N GLY A 157 -9.50 -2.22 8.48
CA GLY A 157 -9.57 -3.35 9.39
C GLY A 157 -8.34 -3.49 10.26
N TYR A 158 -8.04 -4.73 10.69
CA TYR A 158 -6.89 -4.99 11.54
C TYR A 158 -6.34 -6.40 11.38
N VAL A 159 -5.11 -6.55 11.82
CA VAL A 159 -4.40 -7.83 11.93
C VAL A 159 -3.82 -7.95 13.35
N GLU A 160 -4.17 -9.02 14.05
CA GLU A 160 -3.51 -9.38 15.30
C GLU A 160 -2.21 -10.13 14.98
N THR A 161 -1.08 -9.54 15.34
CA THR A 161 0.23 -10.08 14.93
C THR A 161 0.63 -11.35 15.68
N GLU A 162 0.01 -11.64 16.83
CA GLU A 162 0.28 -12.87 17.61
C GLU A 162 -0.55 -14.06 17.15
N THR A 163 -1.83 -13.86 16.93
CA THR A 163 -2.76 -14.94 16.53
C THR A 163 -2.83 -15.11 15.03
N GLY A 164 -2.41 -14.10 14.26
CA GLY A 164 -2.59 -14.06 12.81
C GLY A 164 -4.04 -13.80 12.38
N LEU A 165 -4.93 -13.44 13.33
CA LEU A 165 -6.31 -13.10 13.02
C LEU A 165 -6.35 -11.84 12.14
N VAL A 166 -7.03 -11.95 11.01
CA VAL A 166 -7.24 -10.86 10.05
C VAL A 166 -8.73 -10.55 9.98
N SER A 167 -9.08 -9.29 10.20
CA SER A 167 -10.45 -8.78 10.01
C SER A 167 -10.38 -7.56 9.11
N LEU A 168 -10.82 -7.70 7.87
CA LEU A 168 -10.84 -6.64 6.87
C LEU A 168 -12.26 -6.49 6.34
N ARG A 169 -12.64 -5.24 6.08
CA ARG A 169 -13.88 -4.89 5.37
C ARG A 169 -13.58 -3.88 4.29
N GLY A 170 -14.34 -3.88 3.23
CA GLY A 170 -14.06 -2.98 2.13
C GLY A 170 -15.20 -2.86 1.14
N THR A 171 -15.01 -1.96 0.19
CA THR A 171 -15.92 -1.70 -0.92
C THR A 171 -15.12 -1.66 -2.21
N MET A 172 -15.66 -2.29 -3.25
CA MET A 172 -15.12 -2.20 -4.61
C MET A 172 -16.15 -1.53 -5.52
N VAL A 173 -15.69 -0.58 -6.32
CA VAL A 173 -16.55 0.20 -7.22
C VAL A 173 -15.99 0.12 -8.64
N PRO A 174 -16.78 -0.42 -9.62
CA PRO A 174 -16.38 -0.40 -11.02
C PRO A 174 -16.30 1.04 -11.56
N ALA A 175 -15.35 1.32 -12.46
CA ALA A 175 -15.08 2.67 -12.98
C ALA A 175 -16.29 3.32 -13.69
N LYS A 176 -17.15 2.53 -14.32
CA LYS A 176 -18.39 3.06 -14.94
C LYS A 176 -19.30 3.77 -13.94
N THR A 177 -19.20 3.40 -12.66
CA THR A 177 -19.96 3.99 -11.55
C THR A 177 -19.18 5.16 -10.92
N LEU A 178 -17.85 5.12 -10.99
CA LEU A 178 -16.96 6.08 -10.36
C LEU A 178 -17.12 7.50 -10.91
N ASN A 179 -17.29 7.66 -12.24
CA ASN A 179 -17.48 8.98 -12.86
C ASN A 179 -18.75 9.69 -12.37
N LYS A 180 -19.80 8.94 -12.02
CA LYS A 180 -21.00 9.51 -11.39
C LYS A 180 -20.78 9.83 -9.91
N PHE A 181 -19.82 9.17 -9.27
CA PHE A 181 -19.51 9.31 -7.87
C PHE A 181 -18.54 10.47 -7.61
N LEU A 182 -17.45 10.55 -8.37
CA LEU A 182 -16.44 11.62 -8.26
C LEU A 182 -17.03 13.01 -8.56
N SER A 183 -18.03 13.10 -9.45
CA SER A 183 -18.72 14.37 -9.73
C SER A 183 -19.57 14.88 -8.57
N LYS A 184 -19.83 14.06 -7.55
CA LYS A 184 -20.61 14.40 -6.36
C LYS A 184 -19.77 14.60 -5.10
N LEU A 185 -18.45 14.30 -5.17
CA LEU A 185 -17.54 14.53 -4.05
C LEU A 185 -17.13 16.00 -4.03
N PRO A 186 -17.32 16.74 -2.93
CA PRO A 186 -16.70 18.04 -2.76
C PRO A 186 -15.19 17.83 -2.74
N ILE A 187 -14.48 18.56 -3.62
CA ILE A 187 -13.02 18.60 -3.67
C ILE A 187 -12.54 19.37 -2.43
N VAL A 188 -12.48 18.70 -1.31
CA VAL A 188 -11.87 19.24 -0.09
C VAL A 188 -11.09 18.09 0.54
N GLY A 189 -9.85 18.34 0.84
CA GLY A 189 -8.75 17.46 1.28
C GLY A 189 -8.95 16.41 2.37
N ASP A 190 -10.17 16.07 2.71
CA ASP A 190 -10.54 14.89 3.48
C ASP A 190 -11.52 14.08 2.63
N ILE A 191 -11.17 12.86 2.29
CA ILE A 191 -12.09 11.94 1.62
C ILE A 191 -13.17 11.56 2.65
N LEU A 192 -14.22 12.37 2.67
CA LEU A 192 -15.43 12.04 3.43
C LEU A 192 -16.15 10.91 2.70
N ILE A 193 -16.08 9.71 3.24
CA ILE A 193 -16.94 8.61 2.83
C ILE A 193 -18.36 9.01 3.24
N PRO A 194 -19.31 9.18 2.31
CA PRO A 194 -20.68 9.46 2.68
C PRO A 194 -21.21 8.31 3.53
N LYS A 195 -21.69 8.57 4.74
CA LYS A 195 -22.31 7.60 5.63
C LYS A 195 -23.65 7.05 5.10
N GLU A 196 -24.15 7.61 4.01
CA GLU A 196 -25.42 7.25 3.37
C GLU A 196 -25.19 6.95 1.89
N ILE A 197 -24.68 5.77 1.60
CA ILE A 197 -24.75 5.21 0.25
C ILE A 197 -25.69 4.01 0.32
N GLY A 198 -26.95 4.31 0.23
CA GLY A 198 -27.99 3.34 -0.09
C GLY A 198 -27.95 3.05 -1.60
N GLU A 199 -28.10 1.77 -1.94
CA GLU A 199 -28.38 1.21 -3.27
C GLU A 199 -27.29 1.38 -4.34
N GLY A 200 -26.46 0.36 -4.47
CA GLY A 200 -25.54 0.14 -5.59
C GLY A 200 -24.06 0.04 -5.28
N LEU A 201 -23.67 0.05 -4.01
CA LEU A 201 -22.31 -0.26 -3.59
C LEU A 201 -22.27 -1.69 -3.05
N PHE A 202 -21.47 -2.54 -3.68
CA PHE A 202 -21.23 -3.89 -3.20
C PHE A 202 -20.13 -3.85 -2.14
N GLY A 203 -20.49 -3.95 -0.88
CA GLY A 203 -19.59 -4.18 0.23
C GLY A 203 -19.38 -5.68 0.40
N ILE A 204 -18.15 -6.15 0.44
CA ILE A 204 -17.81 -7.52 0.79
C ILE A 204 -17.19 -7.47 2.17
N SER A 205 -17.85 -8.08 3.14
CA SER A 205 -17.30 -8.36 4.47
C SER A 205 -16.85 -9.83 4.51
N PHE A 206 -15.62 -10.09 4.95
CA PHE A 206 -15.06 -11.42 5.13
C PHE A 206 -14.24 -11.48 6.40
#